data_b31ba5abfcb011f3e8a54082effddadc
#
_entry.id   b31ba5abfcb011f3e8a54082effddadc
#
_cell.length_a   1.000
_cell.length_b   1.000
_cell.length_c   1.000
_cell.angle_alpha   90.00
_cell.angle_beta   90.00
_cell.angle_gamma   90.00
#
_symmetry.space_group_name_H-M   'P 1'
#
loop_
_entity.id
_entity.type
_entity.pdbx_description
1 polymer ?
#
loop_
_entity_poly.entity_id
_entity_poly.type
_entity_poly.pdbx_seq_one_letter_code
_entity_poly.pdbx_strand_id
1 'polypeptide(L)'
;QTDKAFSVLTDLLRLQQAPIMILAVLGKHFRQLYTARVALESGKGSRWVMELWGMRSPYPADKLLEGARHHDMAWCKTAMRRCAETDLAMKSVAGADGKDLLVSLLLELSAGGAPC
;
A
#
# COMPACT_ATOMS: atom_id res chain seq x y z
N GLN A 1 5.59 -6.63 7.96
CA GLN A 1 5.21 -5.80 6.83
C GLN A 1 3.81 -5.22 7.02
N THR A 2 2.86 -6.09 7.27
CA THR A 2 1.51 -5.64 7.55
C THR A 2 1.44 -4.88 8.88
N ASP A 3 2.26 -5.25 9.85
CA ASP A 3 2.35 -4.54 11.12
C ASP A 3 2.78 -3.09 10.91
N LYS A 4 3.72 -2.87 10.01
CA LYS A 4 4.20 -1.54 9.72
C LYS A 4 3.10 -0.69 9.06
N ALA A 5 2.37 -1.28 8.12
CA ALA A 5 1.25 -0.59 7.47
C ALA A 5 0.17 -0.24 8.48
N PHE A 6 -0.13 -1.16 9.39
CA PHE A 6 -1.12 -0.94 10.43
C PHE A 6 -0.67 0.18 11.39
N SER A 7 0.61 0.20 11.73
CA SER A 7 1.18 1.23 12.58
C SER A 7 1.08 2.62 11.93
N VAL A 8 1.36 2.71 10.64
CA VAL A 8 1.24 3.96 9.90
C VAL A 8 -0.21 4.44 9.90
N LEU A 9 -1.16 3.54 9.66
CA LEU A 9 -2.58 3.89 9.71
C LEU A 9 -2.98 4.42 11.08
N THR A 10 -2.54 3.75 12.15
CA THR A 10 -2.85 4.16 13.51
C THR A 10 -2.34 5.57 13.77
N ASP A 11 -1.12 5.87 13.35
CA ASP A 11 -0.54 7.19 13.52
C ASP A 11 -1.30 8.26 12.74
N LEU A 12 -1.70 7.96 11.50
CA LEU A 12 -2.46 8.90 10.69
C LEU A 12 -3.84 9.17 11.26
N LEU A 13 -4.51 8.14 11.78
CA LEU A 13 -5.80 8.31 12.44
C LEU A 13 -5.66 9.15 13.71
N ARG A 14 -4.57 8.95 14.45
CA ARG A 14 -4.28 9.73 15.65
C ARG A 14 -4.10 11.22 15.31
N LEU A 15 -3.57 11.50 14.12
CA LEU A 15 -3.41 12.86 13.64
C LEU A 15 -4.71 13.41 13.01
N GLN A 16 -5.78 12.66 13.07
CA GLN A 16 -7.09 13.03 12.57
C GLN A 16 -7.11 13.37 11.08
N GLN A 17 -6.31 12.65 10.31
CA GLN A 17 -6.33 12.77 8.86
C GLN A 17 -7.65 12.27 8.29
N ALA A 18 -8.14 12.93 7.24
CA ALA A 18 -9.35 12.46 6.55
C ALA A 18 -9.11 11.07 5.97
N PRO A 19 -10.05 10.13 6.14
CA PRO A 19 -9.87 8.76 5.65
C PRO A 19 -9.51 8.67 4.17
N ILE A 20 -10.09 9.54 3.34
CA ILE A 20 -9.80 9.52 1.91
C ILE A 20 -8.34 9.88 1.61
N MET A 21 -7.76 10.77 2.41
CA MET A 21 -6.35 11.14 2.25
C MET A 21 -5.42 10.01 2.71
N ILE A 22 -5.79 9.33 3.79
CA ILE A 22 -5.05 8.17 4.27
C ILE A 22 -5.05 7.09 3.19
N LEU A 23 -6.21 6.85 2.59
CA LEU A 23 -6.34 5.85 1.52
C LEU A 23 -5.48 6.22 0.32
N ALA A 24 -5.38 7.51 -0.01
CA ALA A 24 -4.52 7.96 -1.12
C ALA A 24 -3.05 7.62 -0.85
N VAL A 25 -2.60 7.81 0.39
CA VAL A 25 -1.23 7.46 0.79
C VAL A 25 -1.00 5.94 0.69
N LEU A 26 -1.95 5.16 1.19
CA LEU A 26 -1.86 3.70 1.11
C LEU A 26 -1.85 3.22 -0.34
N GLY A 27 -2.72 3.79 -1.17
CA GLY A 27 -2.77 3.43 -2.58
C GLY A 27 -1.46 3.68 -3.29
N LYS A 28 -0.84 4.83 -3.03
CA LYS A 28 0.46 5.14 -3.60
C LYS A 28 1.52 4.14 -3.13
N HIS A 29 1.51 3.81 -1.84
CA HIS A 29 2.46 2.86 -1.29
C HIS A 29 2.33 1.49 -1.94
N PHE A 30 1.10 1.01 -2.14
CA PHE A 30 0.90 -0.29 -2.76
C PHE A 30 1.26 -0.28 -4.24
N ARG A 31 1.05 0.83 -4.95
CA ARG A 31 1.53 0.95 -6.33
C ARG A 31 3.05 0.90 -6.39
N GLN A 32 3.71 1.54 -5.43
CA GLN A 32 5.18 1.49 -5.35
C GLN A 32 5.67 0.08 -5.02
N LEU A 33 5.00 -0.62 -4.11
CA LEU A 33 5.33 -2.01 -3.80
C LEU A 33 5.15 -2.91 -5.02
N TYR A 34 4.08 -2.70 -5.79
CA TYR A 34 3.85 -3.44 -7.02
C TYR A 34 5.02 -3.22 -8.00
N THR A 35 5.42 -1.97 -8.16
CA THR A 35 6.55 -1.62 -9.03
C THR A 35 7.83 -2.33 -8.57
N ALA A 36 8.07 -2.33 -7.27
CA ALA A 36 9.24 -3.01 -6.71
C ALA A 36 9.16 -4.52 -6.92
N ARG A 37 7.96 -5.10 -6.83
CA ARG A 37 7.78 -6.52 -7.11
C ARG A 37 8.07 -6.84 -8.58
N VAL A 38 7.63 -5.98 -9.49
CA VAL A 38 7.96 -6.12 -10.93
C VAL A 38 9.46 -6.05 -11.12
N ALA A 39 10.13 -5.12 -10.42
CA ALA A 39 11.60 -5.02 -10.51
C ALA A 39 12.28 -6.31 -10.06
N LEU A 40 11.84 -6.88 -8.95
CA LEU A 40 12.41 -8.13 -8.45
C LEU A 40 12.27 -9.27 -9.47
N GLU A 41 11.08 -9.37 -10.08
CA GLU A 41 10.81 -10.45 -11.03
C GLU A 41 11.47 -10.22 -12.39
N SER A 42 11.87 -8.99 -12.68
CA SER A 42 12.49 -8.61 -13.94
C SER A 42 14.01 -8.44 -13.83
N GLY A 43 14.59 -8.71 -12.66
CA GLY A 43 16.02 -8.53 -12.44
C GLY A 43 16.46 -7.08 -12.39
N LYS A 44 15.56 -6.16 -12.09
CA LYS A 44 15.89 -4.73 -11.95
C LYS A 44 16.22 -4.41 -10.50
N GLY A 45 17.00 -3.35 -10.31
CA GLY A 45 17.41 -2.93 -8.98
C GLY A 45 16.80 -1.60 -8.57
N SER A 46 17.34 -1.05 -7.47
CA SER A 46 16.85 0.19 -6.90
C SER A 46 16.88 1.37 -7.86
N ARG A 47 17.87 1.41 -8.73
CA ARG A 47 17.99 2.51 -9.69
C ARG A 47 16.77 2.60 -10.61
N TRP A 48 16.29 1.46 -11.09
CA TRP A 48 15.11 1.41 -11.95
C TRP A 48 13.88 1.94 -11.21
N VAL A 49 13.71 1.53 -9.93
CA VAL A 49 12.60 1.99 -9.10
C VAL A 49 12.72 3.50 -8.85
N MET A 50 13.94 3.97 -8.56
CA MET A 50 14.18 5.40 -8.33
C MET A 50 13.78 6.23 -9.54
N GLU A 51 14.19 5.81 -10.72
CA GLU A 51 13.89 6.55 -11.95
C GLU A 51 12.39 6.59 -12.22
N LEU A 52 11.72 5.48 -11.99
CA LEU A 52 10.29 5.38 -12.24
C LEU A 52 9.47 6.31 -11.35
N TRP A 53 9.88 6.45 -10.10
CA TRP A 53 9.15 7.24 -9.10
C TRP A 53 9.78 8.60 -8.82
N GLY A 54 10.84 8.97 -9.53
CA GLY A 54 11.51 10.25 -9.33
C GLY A 54 12.16 10.39 -7.97
N MET A 55 12.69 9.32 -7.44
CA MET A 55 13.36 9.34 -6.14
C MET A 55 14.78 9.89 -6.28
N ARG A 56 15.19 10.67 -5.29
CA ARG A 56 16.51 11.33 -5.30
C ARG A 56 17.61 10.51 -4.64
N SER A 57 17.22 9.49 -3.85
CA SER A 57 18.19 8.66 -3.16
C SER A 57 17.74 7.20 -3.24
N PRO A 58 18.68 6.25 -3.10
CA PRO A 58 18.33 4.83 -3.17
C PRO A 58 17.58 4.30 -1.96
N TYR A 59 17.63 4.99 -0.82
CA TYR A 59 17.06 4.46 0.42
C TYR A 59 15.58 4.11 0.31
N PRO A 60 14.69 5.01 -0.19
CA PRO A 60 13.28 4.64 -0.32
C PRO A 60 13.05 3.48 -1.28
N ALA A 61 13.81 3.44 -2.39
CA ALA A 61 13.70 2.36 -3.35
C ALA A 61 14.15 1.03 -2.75
N ASP A 62 15.24 1.03 -1.99
CA ASP A 62 15.72 -0.17 -1.31
C ASP A 62 14.71 -0.68 -0.30
N LYS A 63 14.04 0.21 0.42
CA LYS A 63 12.99 -0.16 1.37
C LYS A 63 11.80 -0.79 0.66
N LEU A 64 11.42 -0.26 -0.50
CA LEU A 64 10.33 -0.85 -1.28
C LEU A 64 10.69 -2.24 -1.78
N LEU A 65 11.91 -2.42 -2.26
CA LEU A 65 12.37 -3.73 -2.74
C LEU A 65 12.39 -4.74 -1.60
N GLU A 66 12.86 -4.33 -0.42
CA GLU A 66 12.84 -5.19 0.75
C GLU A 66 11.42 -5.60 1.11
N GLY A 67 10.50 -4.63 1.16
CA GLY A 67 9.09 -4.92 1.46
C GLY A 67 8.45 -5.82 0.43
N ALA A 68 8.78 -5.61 -0.85
CA ALA A 68 8.19 -6.39 -1.93
C ALA A 68 8.61 -7.87 -1.91
N ARG A 69 9.70 -8.20 -1.23
CA ARG A 69 10.12 -9.62 -1.08
C ARG A 69 9.15 -10.42 -0.24
N HIS A 70 8.35 -9.75 0.58
CA HIS A 70 7.42 -10.42 1.51
C HIS A 70 6.03 -10.60 0.92
N HIS A 71 5.78 -10.08 -0.29
CA HIS A 71 4.48 -10.15 -0.93
C HIS A 71 4.65 -10.54 -2.39
N ASP A 72 3.84 -11.47 -2.85
CA ASP A 72 3.89 -11.85 -4.27
C ASP A 72 3.14 -10.85 -5.13
N MET A 73 3.24 -11.05 -6.46
CA MET A 73 2.58 -10.19 -7.42
C MET A 73 1.07 -10.16 -7.24
N ALA A 74 0.47 -11.32 -6.94
CA ALA A 74 -0.97 -11.43 -6.75
C ALA A 74 -1.42 -10.59 -5.57
N TRP A 75 -0.67 -10.62 -4.46
CA TRP A 75 -1.00 -9.81 -3.29
C TRP A 75 -0.92 -8.31 -3.62
N CYS A 76 0.13 -7.90 -4.33
CA CYS A 76 0.29 -6.49 -4.72
C CYS A 76 -0.87 -6.01 -5.58
N LYS A 77 -1.30 -6.82 -6.55
CA LYS A 77 -2.43 -6.49 -7.40
C LYS A 77 -3.72 -6.41 -6.59
N THR A 78 -3.92 -7.34 -5.67
CA THR A 78 -5.09 -7.33 -4.79
C THR A 78 -5.10 -6.08 -3.92
N ALA A 79 -3.97 -5.72 -3.35
CA ALA A 79 -3.88 -4.52 -2.52
C ALA A 79 -4.26 -3.26 -3.30
N MET A 80 -3.75 -3.13 -4.53
CA MET A 80 -4.10 -1.99 -5.37
C MET A 80 -5.58 -1.97 -5.72
N ARG A 81 -6.12 -3.12 -6.12
CA ARG A 81 -7.54 -3.23 -6.49
C ARG A 81 -8.44 -2.91 -5.30
N ARG A 82 -8.11 -3.45 -4.13
CA ARG A 82 -8.93 -3.20 -2.93
C ARG A 82 -8.87 -1.74 -2.50
N CYS A 83 -7.72 -1.08 -2.67
CA CYS A 83 -7.64 0.36 -2.42
C CYS A 83 -8.56 1.15 -3.35
N ALA A 84 -8.59 0.80 -4.62
CA ALA A 84 -9.45 1.47 -5.59
C ALA A 84 -10.93 1.23 -5.26
N GLU A 85 -11.29 0.00 -4.89
CA GLU A 85 -12.66 -0.33 -4.51
C GLU A 85 -13.08 0.41 -3.24
N THR A 86 -12.17 0.51 -2.28
CA THR A 86 -12.44 1.23 -1.03
C THR A 86 -12.63 2.72 -1.28
N ASP A 87 -11.79 3.30 -2.15
CA ASP A 87 -11.92 4.69 -2.55
C ASP A 87 -13.30 4.95 -3.15
N LEU A 88 -13.74 4.09 -4.05
CA LEU A 88 -15.05 4.20 -4.66
C LEU A 88 -16.17 4.08 -3.61
N ALA A 89 -16.03 3.16 -2.67
CA ALA A 89 -17.01 2.98 -1.60
C ALA A 89 -17.12 4.24 -0.73
N MET A 90 -15.99 4.85 -0.40
CA MET A 90 -15.99 6.09 0.40
C MET A 90 -16.70 7.23 -0.31
N LYS A 91 -16.60 7.27 -1.63
CA LYS A 91 -17.18 8.36 -2.43
C LYS A 91 -18.63 8.12 -2.80
N SER A 92 -19.07 6.86 -2.87
CA SER A 92 -20.35 6.49 -3.45
C SER A 92 -21.43 6.18 -2.44
N VAL A 93 -21.06 5.76 -1.22
CA VAL A 93 -22.02 5.27 -0.24
C VAL A 93 -22.24 6.37 0.81
N ALA A 94 -23.41 6.99 0.76
CA ALA A 94 -23.79 8.01 1.73
C ALA A 94 -23.86 7.38 3.13
N GLY A 95 -23.21 8.03 4.09
CA GLY A 95 -23.20 7.56 5.46
C GLY A 95 -22.17 6.48 5.77
N ALA A 96 -21.38 6.05 4.79
CA ALA A 96 -20.32 5.09 5.06
C ALA A 96 -19.25 5.73 5.94
N ASP A 97 -18.83 5.00 6.99
CA ASP A 97 -17.75 5.47 7.84
C ASP A 97 -16.40 5.12 7.20
N GLY A 98 -15.70 6.17 6.78
CA GLY A 98 -14.41 5.99 6.12
C GLY A 98 -13.38 5.29 6.99
N LYS A 99 -13.41 5.52 8.31
CA LYS A 99 -12.50 4.82 9.22
C LYS A 99 -12.76 3.33 9.23
N ASP A 100 -14.03 2.93 9.28
CA ASP A 100 -14.38 1.51 9.26
C ASP A 100 -13.96 0.86 7.97
N LEU A 101 -14.12 1.56 6.85
CA LEU A 101 -13.67 1.04 5.54
C LEU A 101 -12.16 0.85 5.51
N LEU A 102 -11.40 1.80 6.06
CA LEU A 102 -9.93 1.68 6.13
C LEU A 102 -9.50 0.52 7.02
N VAL A 103 -10.10 0.39 8.20
CA VAL A 103 -9.77 -0.69 9.12
C VAL A 103 -10.07 -2.03 8.49
N SER A 104 -11.25 -2.16 7.86
CA SER A 104 -11.62 -3.39 7.16
C SER A 104 -10.63 -3.74 6.06
N LEU A 105 -10.21 -2.74 5.27
CA LEU A 105 -9.23 -2.95 4.21
C LEU A 105 -7.91 -3.47 4.77
N LEU A 106 -7.39 -2.85 5.82
CA LEU A 106 -6.11 -3.26 6.40
C LEU A 106 -6.20 -4.65 7.02
N LEU A 107 -7.30 -4.96 7.69
CA LEU A 107 -7.48 -6.29 8.27
C LEU A 107 -7.53 -7.35 7.18
N GLU A 108 -8.22 -7.06 6.10
CA GLU A 108 -8.31 -7.98 4.96
C GLU A 108 -6.94 -8.22 4.34
N LEU A 109 -6.18 -7.16 4.11
CA LEU A 109 -4.85 -7.27 3.51
C LEU A 109 -3.87 -7.96 4.45
N SER A 110 -4.00 -7.74 5.75
CA SER A 110 -3.17 -8.43 6.73
C SER A 110 -3.41 -9.93 6.73
N ALA A 111 -4.68 -10.34 6.67
CA ALA A 111 -5.04 -11.75 6.64
C ALA A 111 -4.65 -12.40 5.33
N GLY A 112 -4.96 -11.74 4.19
CA GLY A 112 -4.66 -12.28 2.88
C GLY A 112 -3.18 -12.21 2.51
N GLY A 113 -2.43 -11.29 3.13
CA GLY A 113 -1.00 -11.14 2.87
C GLY A 113 -0.13 -12.05 3.71
N ALA A 114 -0.71 -12.75 4.68
CA ALA A 114 0.06 -13.67 5.50
C ALA A 114 0.58 -14.80 4.64
N PRO A 115 1.89 -15.06 4.65
CA PRO A 115 2.40 -16.19 3.90
C PRO A 115 1.85 -17.47 4.50
N CYS A 116 1.37 -18.28 3.64
CA CYS A 116 0.88 -19.58 4.05
C CYS A 116 2.04 -20.52 4.29
#